data_8c64ace220d603c6c2d25941ffaa69d4
#
_entry.id   8c64ace220d603c6c2d25941ffaa69d4
#
_cell.length_a   1.000
_cell.length_b   1.000
_cell.length_c   1.000
_cell.angle_alpha   90.00
_cell.angle_beta   90.00
_cell.angle_gamma   90.00
#
_symmetry.space_group_name_H-M   'P 1'
#
loop_
_entity.id
_entity.type
_entity.pdbx_description
1 polymer ?
#
loop_
_entity_poly.entity_id
_entity_poly.type
_entity_poly.pdbx_seq_one_letter_code
_entity_poly.pdbx_strand_id
1 'polypeptide(L)' 'MVQAYILIQTEVGKAAQVAKEVSGIKGVALAEDVTGPYDVIVRAEARNVDELGKLVVAKVQTLDGITRTLTCPVVHI' A
#
# COMPACT_ATOMS: atom_id res chain seq x y z
N MET A 1 -11.00 8.82 11.17
CA MET A 1 -9.98 7.97 10.53
C MET A 1 -10.45 7.54 9.16
N VAL A 2 -9.58 7.67 8.18
CA VAL A 2 -9.80 7.17 6.83
C VAL A 2 -9.02 5.88 6.68
N GLN A 3 -9.65 4.86 6.11
CA GLN A 3 -9.02 3.58 5.82
C GLN A 3 -9.00 3.35 4.32
N ALA A 4 -7.98 2.66 3.84
CA ALA A 4 -7.87 2.33 2.42
C ALA A 4 -7.16 1.01 2.23
N TYR A 5 -7.46 0.38 1.10
CA TYR A 5 -6.65 -0.72 0.59
C TYR A 5 -5.78 -0.18 -0.54
N ILE A 6 -4.51 -0.54 -0.52
CA ILE A 6 -3.57 -0.18 -1.57
C ILE A 6 -3.16 -1.46 -2.28
N LEU A 7 -3.44 -1.52 -3.57
CA LEU A 7 -3.11 -2.68 -4.40
C LEU A 7 -1.83 -2.35 -5.15
N ILE A 8 -0.81 -3.18 -4.97
CA ILE A 8 0.54 -2.90 -5.46
C ILE A 8 0.97 -3.97 -6.46
N GLN A 9 1.45 -3.53 -7.62
CA GLN A 9 2.17 -4.38 -8.54
C GLN A 9 3.66 -4.15 -8.37
N THR A 10 4.43 -5.23 -8.39
CA THR A 10 5.88 -5.17 -8.21
C THR A 10 6.60 -5.77 -9.41
N GLU A 11 7.90 -5.49 -9.50
CA GLU A 11 8.77 -6.22 -10.41
C GLU A 11 8.84 -7.68 -9.99
N VAL A 12 9.13 -8.54 -10.96
CA VAL A 12 9.21 -9.99 -10.73
C VAL A 12 10.20 -10.29 -9.60
N GLY A 13 9.77 -11.08 -8.62
CA GLY A 13 10.59 -11.50 -7.50
C GLY A 13 10.71 -10.49 -6.37
N LYS A 14 9.99 -9.36 -6.43
CA LYS A 14 10.10 -8.29 -5.43
C LYS A 14 8.93 -8.23 -4.45
N ALA A 15 7.90 -9.04 -4.64
CA ALA A 15 6.66 -8.93 -3.84
C ALA A 15 6.91 -9.09 -2.34
N ALA A 16 7.66 -10.10 -1.93
CA ALA A 16 7.93 -10.36 -0.51
C ALA A 16 8.71 -9.21 0.13
N GLN A 17 9.72 -8.69 -0.56
CA GLN A 17 10.52 -7.57 -0.08
C GLN A 17 9.68 -6.30 0.05
N VAL A 18 8.86 -6.01 -0.96
CA VAL A 18 7.97 -4.84 -0.94
C VAL A 18 6.97 -4.95 0.21
N ALA A 19 6.34 -6.12 0.39
CA ALA A 19 5.40 -6.33 1.50
C ALA A 19 6.06 -6.06 2.85
N LYS A 20 7.28 -6.56 3.04
CA LYS A 20 8.03 -6.35 4.26
C LYS A 20 8.35 -4.87 4.50
N GLU A 21 8.81 -4.17 3.48
CA GLU A 21 9.15 -2.75 3.59
C GLU A 21 7.91 -1.89 3.85
N VAL A 22 6.81 -2.17 3.14
CA VAL A 22 5.54 -1.45 3.34
C VAL A 22 5.01 -1.65 4.75
N SER A 23 5.12 -2.86 5.30
CA SER A 23 4.62 -3.16 6.64
C SER A 23 5.31 -2.34 7.73
N GLY A 24 6.50 -1.82 7.48
CA GLY A 24 7.22 -0.97 8.41
C GLY A 24 6.84 0.51 8.35
N ILE A 25 5.95 0.91 7.46
CA ILE A 25 5.56 2.31 7.29
C ILE A 25 4.48 2.65 8.32
N LYS A 26 4.64 3.80 9.00
CA LYS A 26 3.62 4.29 9.92
C LYS A 26 2.32 4.56 9.15
N GLY A 27 1.21 4.05 9.67
CA GLY A 27 -0.10 4.15 9.03
C GLY A 27 -0.49 2.91 8.27
N VAL A 28 0.41 1.97 8.08
CA VAL A 28 0.12 0.67 7.47
C VAL A 28 -0.27 -0.31 8.56
N ALA A 29 -1.50 -0.81 8.50
CA ALA A 29 -2.01 -1.79 9.45
C ALA A 29 -1.62 -3.22 9.06
N LEU A 30 -1.55 -3.49 7.76
CA LEU A 30 -1.29 -4.83 7.24
C LEU A 30 -0.73 -4.72 5.83
N ALA A 31 0.24 -5.56 5.50
CA ALA A 31 0.74 -5.71 4.14
C ALA A 31 1.03 -7.18 3.89
N GLU A 32 0.44 -7.74 2.84
CA GLU A 32 0.58 -9.14 2.50
C GLU A 32 0.93 -9.30 1.03
N ASP A 33 1.92 -10.13 0.74
CA ASP A 33 2.18 -10.55 -0.63
C ASP A 33 1.19 -11.65 -1.01
N VAL A 34 0.66 -11.55 -2.23
CA VAL A 34 -0.44 -12.40 -2.70
C VAL A 34 -0.15 -12.86 -4.12
N THR A 35 -0.96 -13.80 -4.60
CA THR A 35 -0.97 -14.19 -6.02
C THR A 35 -2.23 -13.64 -6.66
N GLY A 36 -2.15 -13.23 -7.92
CA GLY A 36 -3.29 -12.68 -8.64
C GLY A 36 -2.88 -11.48 -9.48
N PRO A 37 -3.84 -10.61 -9.82
CA PRO A 37 -3.54 -9.46 -10.67
C PRO A 37 -2.67 -8.41 -9.98
N TYR A 38 -2.56 -8.47 -8.66
CA TYR A 38 -1.66 -7.63 -7.87
C TYR A 38 -0.75 -8.50 -7.03
N ASP A 39 0.39 -7.96 -6.61
CA ASP A 39 1.41 -8.72 -5.91
C ASP A 39 1.40 -8.50 -4.42
N VAL A 40 0.97 -7.30 -3.98
CA VAL A 40 0.88 -6.95 -2.56
C VAL A 40 -0.42 -6.22 -2.31
N ILE A 41 -1.11 -6.58 -1.23
CA ILE A 41 -2.30 -5.87 -0.76
C ILE A 41 -1.99 -5.27 0.60
N VAL A 42 -2.26 -3.98 0.72
CA VAL A 42 -1.96 -3.20 1.93
C VAL A 42 -3.25 -2.62 2.48
N ARG A 43 -3.40 -2.68 3.81
CA ARG A 43 -4.43 -1.91 4.50
C ARG A 43 -3.75 -0.78 5.24
N ALA A 44 -4.18 0.44 4.96
CA ALA A 44 -3.61 1.65 5.54
C ALA A 44 -4.69 2.48 6.22
N GLU A 45 -4.26 3.28 7.20
CA GLU A 45 -5.12 4.19 7.93
C GLU A 45 -4.44 5.56 8.02
N ALA A 46 -5.24 6.62 7.93
CA ALA A 46 -4.77 7.99 8.08
C ALA A 46 -5.88 8.83 8.73
N ARG A 47 -5.52 10.00 9.24
CA ARG A 47 -6.49 10.87 9.88
C ARG A 47 -7.46 11.48 8.87
N ASN A 48 -7.00 11.74 7.66
CA ASN A 48 -7.79 12.32 6.60
C ASN A 48 -7.24 11.91 5.23
N VAL A 49 -7.97 12.29 4.18
CA VAL A 49 -7.63 11.92 2.80
C VAL A 49 -6.29 12.51 2.37
N ASP A 50 -5.96 13.73 2.80
CA ASP A 50 -4.68 14.36 2.45
C ASP A 50 -3.50 13.57 3.02
N GLU A 51 -3.61 13.13 4.27
CA GLU A 51 -2.56 12.31 4.87
C GLU A 51 -2.45 10.94 4.21
N LEU A 52 -3.57 10.36 3.82
CA LEU A 52 -3.57 9.11 3.06
C LEU A 52 -2.82 9.28 1.74
N GLY A 53 -3.10 10.36 1.01
CA GLY A 53 -2.40 10.66 -0.22
C GLY A 53 -0.90 10.83 -0.02
N LYS A 54 -0.50 11.53 1.03
CA LYS A 54 0.93 11.69 1.36
C LYS A 54 1.58 10.35 1.69
N LEU A 55 0.90 9.50 2.42
CA LEU A 55 1.40 8.16 2.72
C LEU A 55 1.71 7.39 1.44
N VAL A 56 0.75 7.37 0.51
CA VAL A 56 0.92 6.63 -0.75
C VAL A 56 2.04 7.23 -1.59
N VAL A 57 2.01 8.54 -1.83
CA VAL A 57 2.96 9.20 -2.75
C VAL A 57 4.36 9.26 -2.15
N ALA A 58 4.48 9.67 -0.89
CA ALA A 58 5.78 9.95 -0.30
C ALA A 58 6.45 8.72 0.32
N LYS A 59 5.68 7.73 0.72
CA LYS A 59 6.22 6.56 1.44
C LYS A 59 6.14 5.28 0.64
N VAL A 60 4.98 4.99 0.05
CA VAL A 60 4.78 3.72 -0.68
C VAL A 60 5.39 3.78 -2.07
N GLN A 61 5.07 4.80 -2.86
CA GLN A 61 5.52 4.86 -4.24
C GLN A 61 7.02 5.11 -4.41
N THR A 62 7.72 5.49 -3.35
CA THR A 62 9.17 5.68 -3.39
C THR A 62 9.95 4.40 -3.13
N LEU A 63 9.29 3.31 -2.74
CA LEU A 63 9.96 2.05 -2.49
C LEU A 63 10.43 1.41 -3.80
N ASP A 64 11.60 0.78 -3.72
CA ASP A 64 12.17 0.06 -4.86
C ASP A 64 11.34 -1.19 -5.18
N GLY A 65 11.18 -1.49 -6.45
CA GLY A 65 10.48 -2.68 -6.91
C GLY A 65 9.00 -2.49 -7.17
N ILE A 66 8.42 -1.35 -6.85
CA ILE A 66 7.01 -1.06 -7.13
C ILE A 66 6.86 -0.50 -8.54
N THR A 67 5.97 -1.11 -9.33
CA THR A 67 5.69 -0.67 -10.69
C THR A 67 4.37 0.08 -10.81
N ARG A 68 3.40 -0.22 -9.95
CA ARG A 68 2.08 0.41 -9.99
C ARG A 68 1.38 0.27 -8.64
N THR A 69 0.61 1.30 -8.28
CA THR A 69 -0.26 1.27 -7.10
C THR A 69 -1.66 1.74 -7.46
N LEU A 70 -2.66 1.13 -6.82
CA LEU A 70 -4.05 1.59 -6.84
C LEU A 70 -4.52 1.76 -5.41
N THR A 71 -5.06 2.91 -5.09
CA THR A 71 -5.60 3.19 -3.75
C THR A 71 -7.11 3.11 -3.78
N CYS A 72 -7.68 2.29 -2.90
CA CYS A 72 -9.11 2.08 -2.78
C CYS A 72 -9.56 2.51 -1.39
N PRO A 73 -9.98 3.77 -1.22
CA PRO A 73 -10.51 4.22 0.07
C PRO A 73 -11.76 3.45 0.45
N VAL A 74 -11.87 3.10 1.73
CA VAL A 74 -13.05 2.42 2.24
C VAL A 74 -14.21 3.41 2.34
N VAL A 75 -15.36 3.00 1.84
CA VAL A 75 -16.59 3.80 1.92
C VAL A 75 -17.32 3.43 3.19
N HIS A 76 -17.63 4.42 4.01
CA HIS A 76 -18.46 4.26 5.19
C HIS A 76 -19.83 4.89 4.91
N ILE A 77 -20.85 4.07 4.94
CA ILE A 77 -22.22 4.51 4.69
C ILE A 77 -23.01 4.43 5.99
#